data_4131a30772e320a01b5085600cf2a821
#
_entry.id   4131a30772e320a01b5085600cf2a821
#
_cell.length_a   1.000
_cell.length_b   1.000
_cell.length_c   1.000
_cell.angle_alpha   90.00
_cell.angle_beta   90.00
_cell.angle_gamma   90.00
#
_symmetry.space_group_name_H-M   'P 1'
#
loop_
_entity.id
_entity.type
_entity.pdbx_description
1 polymer ?
#
loop_
_entity_poly.entity_id
_entity_poly.type
_entity_poly.pdbx_seq_one_letter_code
_entity_poly.pdbx_strand_id
1 'polypeptide(L)'
;MALYQCHVPARSLDADTRNALAEAITNVHAAVINVPTIFVNVVFTEYDPTAFYTGGRPNSVSVINGTLRAGHDSTVRGELLTKPSASWCSVTGHQPHQISLCLNEVDATDSMEAGMMLPSFGEEAVWTRQHTREIGDMRSRG
;
A
#
# COMPACT_ATOMS: atom_id res chain seq x y z
N MET A 1 -10.17 -1.59 -0.53
CA MET A 1 -9.10 -1.00 -1.36
C MET A 1 -7.96 -0.52 -0.50
N ALA A 2 -6.77 -0.77 -0.94
CA ALA A 2 -5.57 -0.11 -0.44
C ALA A 2 -4.68 0.23 -1.63
N LEU A 3 -4.05 1.38 -1.59
CA LEU A 3 -3.07 1.81 -2.59
C LEU A 3 -1.81 2.29 -1.87
N TYR A 4 -0.72 1.58 -2.09
CA TYR A 4 0.60 1.98 -1.62
C TYR A 4 1.37 2.61 -2.78
N GLN A 5 1.65 3.90 -2.64
CA GLN A 5 2.45 4.67 -3.60
C GLN A 5 3.86 4.80 -3.05
N CYS A 6 4.81 4.14 -3.70
CA CYS A 6 6.20 4.08 -3.28
C CYS A 6 7.04 4.99 -4.18
N HIS A 7 7.47 6.12 -3.65
CA HIS A 7 8.35 7.05 -4.34
C HIS A 7 9.80 6.72 -3.96
N VAL A 8 10.57 6.27 -4.93
CA VAL A 8 11.94 5.77 -4.71
C VAL A 8 12.94 6.51 -5.59
N PRO A 9 14.20 6.65 -5.16
CA PRO A 9 15.22 7.23 -6.01
C PRO A 9 15.37 6.42 -7.31
N ALA A 10 15.55 7.10 -8.43
CA ALA A 10 15.74 6.45 -9.72
C ALA A 10 16.87 5.42 -9.65
N ARG A 11 16.65 4.25 -10.21
CA ARG A 11 17.60 3.13 -10.28
C ARG A 11 18.02 2.54 -8.93
N SER A 12 17.27 2.85 -7.84
CA SER A 12 17.57 2.31 -6.50
C SER A 12 17.04 0.90 -6.28
N LEU A 13 16.03 0.48 -7.03
CA LEU A 13 15.43 -0.85 -6.92
C LEU A 13 15.34 -1.50 -8.30
N ASP A 14 15.80 -2.74 -8.41
CA ASP A 14 15.60 -3.53 -9.61
C ASP A 14 14.19 -4.15 -9.66
N ALA A 15 13.85 -4.80 -10.77
CA ALA A 15 12.53 -5.39 -10.96
C ALA A 15 12.24 -6.49 -9.95
N ASP A 16 13.20 -7.34 -9.63
CA ASP A 16 13.03 -8.43 -8.66
C ASP A 16 12.77 -7.90 -7.26
N THR A 17 13.48 -6.86 -6.86
CA THR A 17 13.29 -6.19 -5.57
C THR A 17 11.91 -5.53 -5.50
N ARG A 18 11.46 -4.84 -6.55
CA ARG A 18 10.10 -4.27 -6.61
C ARG A 18 9.03 -5.35 -6.51
N ASN A 19 9.20 -6.48 -7.19
CA ASN A 19 8.27 -7.61 -7.10
C ASN A 19 8.19 -8.15 -5.67
N ALA A 20 9.33 -8.35 -5.03
CA ALA A 20 9.39 -8.84 -3.64
C ALA A 20 8.74 -7.85 -2.66
N LEU A 21 8.96 -6.54 -2.84
CA LEU A 21 8.33 -5.50 -2.01
C LEU A 21 6.82 -5.44 -2.22
N ALA A 22 6.35 -5.48 -3.46
CA ALA A 22 4.92 -5.48 -3.77
C ALA A 22 4.22 -6.69 -3.14
N GLU A 23 4.81 -7.87 -3.24
CA GLU A 23 4.29 -9.08 -2.61
C GLU A 23 4.28 -8.96 -1.09
N ALA A 24 5.37 -8.51 -0.48
CA ALA A 24 5.48 -8.37 0.97
C ALA A 24 4.47 -7.36 1.53
N ILE A 25 4.34 -6.19 0.93
CA ILE A 25 3.37 -5.16 1.34
C ILE A 25 1.94 -5.70 1.20
N THR A 26 1.63 -6.33 0.08
CA THR A 26 0.31 -6.91 -0.19
C THR A 26 -0.07 -7.96 0.85
N ASN A 27 0.84 -8.91 1.12
CA ASN A 27 0.58 -9.98 2.06
C ASN A 27 0.40 -9.47 3.50
N VAL A 28 1.23 -8.51 3.92
CA VAL A 28 1.10 -7.88 5.24
C VAL A 28 -0.24 -7.16 5.37
N HIS A 29 -0.59 -6.33 4.40
CA HIS A 29 -1.86 -5.59 4.44
C HIS A 29 -3.05 -6.55 4.47
N ALA A 30 -3.08 -7.51 3.56
CA ALA A 30 -4.17 -8.48 3.47
C ALA A 30 -4.35 -9.28 4.77
N ALA A 31 -3.24 -9.67 5.42
CA ALA A 31 -3.28 -10.39 6.69
C ALA A 31 -3.77 -9.52 7.85
N VAL A 32 -3.29 -8.28 7.96
CA VAL A 32 -3.65 -7.35 9.05
C VAL A 32 -5.11 -6.92 8.96
N ILE A 33 -5.57 -6.58 7.75
CA ILE A 33 -6.93 -6.09 7.51
C ILE A 33 -7.93 -7.25 7.29
N ASN A 34 -7.43 -8.44 7.02
CA ASN A 34 -8.25 -9.61 6.67
C ASN A 34 -9.09 -9.39 5.41
N VAL A 35 -8.43 -8.97 4.33
CA VAL A 35 -9.04 -8.78 3.01
C VAL A 35 -8.32 -9.62 1.96
N PRO A 36 -8.98 -9.97 0.85
CA PRO A 36 -8.30 -10.62 -0.27
C PRO A 36 -7.20 -9.72 -0.86
N THR A 37 -6.09 -10.33 -1.25
CA THR A 37 -4.93 -9.63 -1.82
C THR A 37 -5.27 -8.82 -3.08
N ILE A 38 -6.31 -9.20 -3.81
CA ILE A 38 -6.77 -8.51 -5.02
C ILE A 38 -7.17 -7.04 -4.78
N PHE A 39 -7.46 -6.67 -3.53
CA PHE A 39 -7.83 -5.30 -3.15
C PHE A 39 -6.64 -4.45 -2.71
N VAL A 40 -5.43 -4.97 -2.83
CA VAL A 40 -4.20 -4.25 -2.47
C VAL A 40 -3.42 -3.92 -3.74
N ASN A 41 -3.17 -2.64 -3.95
CA ASN A 41 -2.44 -2.13 -5.09
C ASN A 41 -1.13 -1.50 -4.61
N VAL A 42 -0.05 -1.73 -5.35
CA VAL A 42 1.26 -1.13 -5.07
C VAL A 42 1.81 -0.55 -6.37
N VAL A 43 2.22 0.70 -6.33
CA VAL A 43 2.85 1.37 -7.46
C VAL A 43 4.19 1.96 -7.04
N PHE A 44 5.18 1.83 -7.90
CA PHE A 44 6.50 2.44 -7.72
C PHE A 44 6.66 3.59 -8.70
N THR A 45 7.05 4.74 -8.18
CA THR A 45 7.39 5.93 -8.96
C THR A 45 8.81 6.34 -8.64
N GLU A 46 9.65 6.41 -9.64
CA GLU A 46 11.03 6.86 -9.47
C GLU A 46 11.12 8.38 -9.53
N TYR A 47 11.91 8.97 -8.65
CA TYR A 47 12.24 10.39 -8.67
C TYR A 47 13.74 10.59 -8.94
N ASP A 48 14.09 11.74 -9.49
CA ASP A 48 15.49 12.14 -9.67
C ASP A 48 16.16 12.26 -8.28
N PRO A 49 17.26 11.50 -8.01
CA PRO A 49 17.92 11.53 -6.70
C PRO A 49 18.39 12.93 -6.26
N THR A 50 18.55 13.85 -7.20
CA THR A 50 18.92 15.24 -6.91
C THR A 50 17.73 16.13 -6.58
N ALA A 51 16.50 15.61 -6.65
CA ALA A 51 15.27 16.36 -6.45
C ALA A 51 14.61 16.11 -5.09
N PHE A 52 15.26 15.38 -4.18
CA PHE A 52 14.73 15.10 -2.84
C PHE A 52 15.57 15.81 -1.77
N TYR A 53 14.89 16.48 -0.86
CA TYR A 53 15.54 17.26 0.20
C TYR A 53 14.97 16.91 1.56
N THR A 54 15.83 16.81 2.56
CA THR A 54 15.47 16.66 3.96
C THR A 54 16.15 17.75 4.76
N GLY A 55 15.38 18.52 5.53
CA GLY A 55 15.92 19.66 6.28
C GLY A 55 16.57 20.71 5.38
N GLY A 56 16.10 20.84 4.13
CA GLY A 56 16.65 21.76 3.14
C GLY A 56 17.96 21.30 2.49
N ARG A 57 18.38 20.05 2.70
CA ARG A 57 19.61 19.48 2.12
C ARG A 57 19.28 18.29 1.23
N PRO A 58 20.05 18.06 0.15
CA PRO A 58 19.88 16.88 -0.69
C PRO A 58 19.92 15.60 0.14
N ASN A 59 18.98 14.71 -0.14
CA ASN A 59 18.87 13.40 0.52
C ASN A 59 18.27 12.40 -0.46
N SER A 60 18.16 11.14 -0.04
CA SER A 60 17.66 10.06 -0.86
C SER A 60 16.91 9.08 0.06
N VAL A 61 15.60 9.25 0.14
CA VAL A 61 14.71 8.48 1.00
C VAL A 61 13.61 7.87 0.16
N SER A 62 13.20 6.63 0.45
CA SER A 62 12.00 6.04 -0.11
C SER A 62 10.80 6.49 0.70
N VAL A 63 9.80 7.06 0.03
CA VAL A 63 8.58 7.56 0.67
C VAL A 63 7.42 6.68 0.24
N ILE A 64 6.71 6.11 1.22
CA ILE A 64 5.59 5.22 1.00
C ILE A 64 4.32 5.89 1.55
N ASN A 65 3.37 6.12 0.68
CA ASN A 65 2.05 6.63 1.05
C ASN A 65 1.02 5.51 0.88
N GLY A 66 0.48 5.03 1.99
CA GLY A 66 -0.60 4.07 1.99
C GLY A 66 -1.94 4.79 2.13
N THR A 67 -2.84 4.57 1.18
CA THR A 67 -4.22 5.06 1.25
C THR A 67 -5.14 3.86 1.45
N LEU A 68 -5.97 3.92 2.47
CA LEU A 68 -6.90 2.85 2.80
C LEU A 68 -8.26 3.43 3.20
N ARG A 69 -9.26 2.57 3.15
CA ARG A 69 -10.60 2.91 3.61
C ARG A 69 -10.61 3.15 5.12
N ALA A 70 -11.26 4.23 5.55
CA ALA A 70 -11.40 4.59 6.95
C ALA A 70 -12.17 3.53 7.76
N GLY A 71 -11.95 3.49 9.06
CA GLY A 71 -12.67 2.65 10.01
C GLY A 71 -11.80 1.71 10.84
N HIS A 72 -10.50 1.66 10.59
CA HIS A 72 -9.58 0.84 11.38
C HIS A 72 -9.10 1.61 12.61
N ASP A 73 -8.92 0.89 13.74
CA ASP A 73 -8.42 1.51 14.95
C ASP A 73 -6.92 1.82 14.89
N SER A 74 -6.42 2.53 15.91
CA SER A 74 -5.01 2.95 15.96
C SER A 74 -4.04 1.78 16.08
N THR A 75 -4.45 0.66 16.67
CA THR A 75 -3.62 -0.56 16.79
C THR A 75 -3.40 -1.17 15.41
N VAL A 76 -4.46 -1.33 14.64
CA VAL A 76 -4.38 -1.85 13.26
C VAL A 76 -3.55 -0.91 12.38
N ARG A 77 -3.79 0.41 12.45
CA ARG A 77 -2.98 1.37 11.71
C ARG A 77 -1.50 1.33 12.10
N GLY A 78 -1.21 1.15 13.40
CA GLY A 78 0.16 0.95 13.88
C GLY A 78 0.83 -0.27 13.27
N GLU A 79 0.12 -1.39 13.15
CA GLU A 79 0.63 -2.58 12.48
C GLU A 79 0.89 -2.34 10.98
N LEU A 80 0.03 -1.56 10.31
CA LEU A 80 0.21 -1.21 8.91
C LEU A 80 1.35 -0.21 8.67
N LEU A 81 1.85 0.43 9.71
CA LEU A 81 3.07 1.24 9.64
C LEU A 81 4.30 0.40 9.92
N THR A 82 4.29 -0.37 11.00
CA THR A 82 5.48 -1.09 11.47
C THR A 82 5.82 -2.32 10.64
N LYS A 83 4.82 -3.12 10.25
CA LYS A 83 5.06 -4.37 9.51
C LYS A 83 5.54 -4.15 8.08
N PRO A 84 4.91 -3.27 7.25
CA PRO A 84 5.44 -2.97 5.93
C PRO A 84 6.82 -2.33 5.97
N SER A 85 7.08 -1.46 6.94
CA SER A 85 8.41 -0.87 7.13
C SER A 85 9.47 -1.93 7.41
N ALA A 86 9.17 -2.87 8.31
CA ALA A 86 10.08 -3.98 8.62
C ALA A 86 10.31 -4.88 7.40
N SER A 87 9.25 -5.18 6.64
CA SER A 87 9.35 -5.95 5.39
C SER A 87 10.22 -5.23 4.35
N TRP A 88 10.05 -3.92 4.21
CA TRP A 88 10.87 -3.12 3.31
C TRP A 88 12.35 -3.22 3.65
N CYS A 89 12.71 -3.00 4.90
CA CYS A 89 14.09 -3.11 5.36
C CYS A 89 14.65 -4.53 5.17
N SER A 90 13.85 -5.55 5.43
CA SER A 90 14.25 -6.95 5.23
C SER A 90 14.54 -7.27 3.76
N VAL A 91 13.70 -6.81 2.84
CA VAL A 91 13.83 -7.08 1.41
C VAL A 91 14.98 -6.29 0.79
N THR A 92 15.12 -5.02 1.15
CA THR A 92 16.07 -4.10 0.50
C THR A 92 17.43 -4.03 1.19
N GLY A 93 17.50 -4.37 2.49
CA GLY A 93 18.67 -4.09 3.32
C GLY A 93 18.77 -2.62 3.75
N HIS A 94 17.77 -1.80 3.42
CA HIS A 94 17.75 -0.41 3.88
C HIS A 94 17.61 -0.31 5.39
N GLN A 95 18.15 0.76 5.96
CA GLN A 95 17.98 1.09 7.36
C GLN A 95 16.68 1.88 7.56
N PRO A 96 16.08 1.87 8.77
CA PRO A 96 14.83 2.59 9.03
C PRO A 96 14.85 4.08 8.67
N HIS A 97 15.99 4.75 8.80
CA HIS A 97 16.13 6.17 8.45
C HIS A 97 16.10 6.44 6.93
N GLN A 98 16.18 5.40 6.10
CA GLN A 98 16.12 5.53 4.64
C GLN A 98 14.70 5.39 4.08
N ILE A 99 13.71 5.18 4.93
CA ILE A 99 12.31 5.08 4.52
C ILE A 99 11.43 5.98 5.38
N SER A 100 10.33 6.42 4.77
CA SER A 100 9.25 7.14 5.45
C SER A 100 7.93 6.54 4.97
N LEU A 101 7.04 6.22 5.89
CA LEU A 101 5.74 5.66 5.58
C LEU A 101 4.65 6.41 6.32
N CYS A 102 3.62 6.83 5.61
CA CYS A 102 2.42 7.39 6.21
C CYS A 102 1.16 6.74 5.63
N LEU A 103 0.09 6.78 6.41
CA LEU A 103 -1.21 6.27 6.02
C LEU A 103 -2.19 7.43 5.90
N ASN A 104 -3.01 7.37 4.86
CA ASN A 104 -4.13 8.27 4.64
C ASN A 104 -5.41 7.45 4.63
N GLU A 105 -6.43 7.89 5.34
CA GLU A 105 -7.73 7.24 5.35
C GLU A 105 -8.70 7.98 4.43
N VAL A 106 -9.49 7.22 3.69
CA VAL A 106 -10.52 7.73 2.78
C VAL A 106 -11.85 7.12 3.19
N ASP A 107 -12.90 7.95 3.27
CA ASP A 107 -14.24 7.48 3.52
C ASP A 107 -14.68 6.51 2.40
N ALA A 108 -15.38 5.44 2.76
CA ALA A 108 -15.86 4.46 1.79
C ALA A 108 -16.74 5.08 0.71
N THR A 109 -17.51 6.12 1.05
CA THR A 109 -18.37 6.85 0.08
C THR A 109 -17.57 7.67 -0.93
N ASP A 110 -16.30 7.90 -0.68
CA ASP A 110 -15.37 8.60 -1.58
C ASP A 110 -14.42 7.62 -2.31
N SER A 111 -14.71 6.33 -2.27
CA SER A 111 -13.84 5.30 -2.83
C SER A 111 -14.60 4.38 -3.78
N MET A 112 -14.02 4.14 -4.94
CA MET A 112 -14.52 3.21 -5.94
C MET A 112 -13.38 2.36 -6.50
N GLU A 113 -13.61 1.08 -6.66
CA GLU A 113 -12.65 0.16 -7.28
C GLU A 113 -13.40 -0.76 -8.25
N ALA A 114 -12.86 -0.91 -9.46
CA ALA A 114 -13.45 -1.74 -10.52
C ALA A 114 -14.94 -1.44 -10.78
N GLY A 115 -15.34 -0.17 -10.67
CA GLY A 115 -16.73 0.25 -10.87
C GLY A 115 -17.64 0.05 -9.67
N MET A 116 -17.12 -0.43 -8.55
CA MET A 116 -17.87 -0.68 -7.33
C MET A 116 -17.57 0.38 -6.27
N MET A 117 -18.61 1.00 -5.73
CA MET A 117 -18.48 1.80 -4.51
C MET A 117 -18.08 0.87 -3.36
N LEU A 118 -17.10 1.28 -2.57
CA LEU A 118 -16.61 0.44 -1.48
C LEU A 118 -17.59 0.40 -0.30
N PRO A 119 -17.62 -0.71 0.45
CA PRO A 119 -18.50 -0.85 1.60
C PRO A 119 -18.01 -0.02 2.78
N SER A 120 -18.93 0.39 3.63
CA SER A 120 -18.59 0.90 4.96
C SER A 120 -17.91 -0.20 5.79
N PHE A 121 -17.12 0.22 6.78
CA PHE A 121 -16.47 -0.73 7.68
C PHE A 121 -17.51 -1.63 8.37
N GLY A 122 -17.28 -2.93 8.31
CA GLY A 122 -18.19 -3.95 8.87
C GLY A 122 -19.22 -4.49 7.88
N GLU A 123 -19.37 -3.91 6.70
CA GLU A 123 -20.34 -4.34 5.67
C GLU A 123 -19.71 -5.20 4.56
N GLU A 124 -18.47 -5.59 4.71
CA GLU A 124 -17.68 -6.26 3.66
C GLU A 124 -18.28 -7.58 3.19
N ALA A 125 -18.84 -8.36 4.10
CA ALA A 125 -19.41 -9.67 3.76
C ALA A 125 -20.65 -9.54 2.86
N VAL A 126 -21.55 -8.61 3.17
CA VAL A 126 -22.75 -8.34 2.37
C VAL A 126 -22.33 -7.77 1.01
N TRP A 127 -21.42 -6.81 1.01
CA TRP A 127 -20.93 -6.16 -0.19
C TRP A 127 -20.26 -7.18 -1.14
N THR A 128 -19.43 -8.08 -0.61
CA THR A 128 -18.76 -9.13 -1.39
C THR A 128 -19.79 -10.02 -2.10
N ARG A 129 -20.86 -10.41 -1.41
CA ARG A 129 -21.93 -11.23 -2.00
C ARG A 129 -22.67 -10.51 -3.13
N GLN A 130 -22.81 -9.18 -3.01
CA GLN A 130 -23.50 -8.35 -4.01
C GLN A 130 -22.66 -8.10 -5.27
N HIS A 131 -21.34 -8.25 -5.17
CA HIS A 131 -20.38 -7.89 -6.24
C HIS A 131 -19.51 -9.08 -6.69
N THR A 132 -20.05 -10.30 -6.61
CA THR A 132 -19.31 -11.53 -6.94
C THR A 132 -18.77 -11.52 -8.37
N ARG A 133 -19.52 -10.97 -9.32
CA ARG A 133 -19.12 -10.89 -10.73
C ARG A 133 -17.93 -9.95 -10.90
N GLU A 134 -18.04 -8.73 -10.42
CA GLU A 134 -17.01 -7.69 -10.55
C GLU A 134 -15.71 -8.12 -9.87
N ILE A 135 -15.82 -8.75 -8.70
CA ILE A 135 -14.66 -9.32 -7.99
C ILE A 135 -14.02 -10.46 -8.78
N GLY A 136 -14.85 -11.30 -9.44
CA GLY A 136 -14.37 -12.33 -10.34
C GLY A 136 -13.60 -11.77 -11.52
N ASP A 137 -14.10 -10.69 -12.11
CA ASP A 137 -13.44 -9.99 -13.21
C ASP A 137 -12.11 -9.37 -12.80
N MET A 138 -12.01 -8.83 -11.58
CA MET A 138 -10.72 -8.35 -11.03
C MET A 138 -9.68 -9.45 -10.93
N ARG A 139 -10.08 -10.63 -10.47
CA ARG A 139 -9.18 -11.80 -10.34
C ARG A 139 -8.65 -12.31 -11.68
N SER A 140 -9.40 -12.15 -12.74
CA SER A 140 -9.02 -12.61 -14.09
C SER A 140 -8.01 -11.70 -14.79
N ARG A 141 -7.70 -10.53 -14.24
CA ARG A 141 -6.72 -9.58 -14.80
C ARG A 141 -5.26 -9.96 -14.53
N GLY A 142 -5.03 -10.86 -13.59
CA GLY A 142 -3.69 -11.40 -13.29
C GLY A 142 -3.32 -12.51 -14.28
#